data_51eb374ee4a3e405d9075177aea7b8ce
#
_entry.id   51eb374ee4a3e405d9075177aea7b8ce
#
_cell.length_a   1.000
_cell.length_b   1.000
_cell.length_c   1.000
_cell.angle_alpha   90.00
_cell.angle_beta   90.00
_cell.angle_gamma   90.00
#
_symmetry.space_group_name_H-M   'P 1'
#
loop_
_entity.id
_entity.type
_entity.pdbx_description
1 polymer ?
#
loop_
_entity_poly.entity_id
_entity_poly.type
_entity_poly.pdbx_seq_one_letter_code
_entity_poly.pdbx_strand_id
1 'polypeptide(L)' 'MNIAIVGASGAVGQELLKILAERQFPVTNLRLFGSVRSAGTTYTFCGKKYTVELL' A
#
# COMPACT_ATOMS: atom_id res chain seq x y z
N MET A 1 9.75 10.06 3.31
CA MET A 1 8.32 10.33 3.21
C MET A 1 7.54 9.17 3.78
N ASN A 2 6.66 9.43 4.73
CA ASN A 2 5.81 8.41 5.32
C ASN A 2 4.45 8.46 4.62
N ILE A 3 3.99 7.31 4.12
CA ILE A 3 2.76 7.24 3.35
C ILE A 3 1.82 6.20 3.97
N ALA A 4 0.55 6.55 4.08
CA ALA A 4 -0.51 5.63 4.47
C ALA A 4 -1.56 5.63 3.37
N ILE A 5 -1.96 4.44 2.92
CA ILE A 5 -2.97 4.28 1.89
C ILE A 5 -4.17 3.57 2.49
N VAL A 6 -5.31 4.23 2.47
CA VAL A 6 -6.59 3.66 2.91
C VAL A 6 -7.30 3.09 1.69
N GLY A 7 -7.77 1.86 1.80
CA GLY A 7 -8.39 1.17 0.68
C GLY A 7 -7.36 0.59 -0.29
N ALA A 8 -6.23 0.15 0.23
CA ALA A 8 -5.11 -0.32 -0.59
C ALA A 8 -5.45 -1.52 -1.48
N SER A 9 -6.42 -2.33 -1.08
CA SER A 9 -6.84 -3.50 -1.86
C SER A 9 -7.78 -3.14 -3.03
N GLY A 10 -8.29 -1.91 -3.06
CA GLY A 10 -9.15 -1.45 -4.15
C GLY A 10 -8.32 -1.08 -5.39
N ALA A 11 -9.02 -0.88 -6.50
CA ALA A 11 -8.37 -0.51 -7.76
C ALA A 11 -7.56 0.78 -7.65
N VAL A 12 -8.09 1.77 -6.94
CA VAL A 12 -7.41 3.05 -6.76
C VAL A 12 -6.14 2.88 -5.93
N GLY A 13 -6.20 2.08 -4.87
CA GLY A 13 -5.03 1.82 -4.02
C GLY A 13 -3.92 1.12 -4.77
N GLN A 14 -4.26 0.14 -5.59
CA GLN A 14 -3.29 -0.57 -6.42
C GLN A 14 -2.64 0.36 -7.44
N GLU A 15 -3.42 1.24 -8.03
CA GLU A 15 -2.91 2.22 -8.99
C GLU A 15 -1.95 3.20 -8.32
N LEU A 16 -2.27 3.63 -7.09
CA LEU A 16 -1.38 4.50 -6.31
C LEU A 16 -0.03 3.84 -6.04
N LEU A 17 -0.05 2.57 -5.63
CA LEU A 17 1.20 1.83 -5.38
C LEU A 17 2.04 1.76 -6.64
N LYS A 18 1.39 1.51 -7.78
CA LYS A 18 2.07 1.43 -9.06
C LYS A 18 2.73 2.76 -9.42
N ILE A 19 1.99 3.85 -9.25
CA ILE A 19 2.49 5.20 -9.55
C ILE A 19 3.67 5.55 -8.65
N LEU A 20 3.57 5.26 -7.36
CA LEU A 20 4.64 5.53 -6.43
C LEU A 20 5.93 4.79 -6.82
N ALA A 21 5.79 3.55 -7.24
CA ALA A 21 6.92 2.75 -7.67
C ALA A 21 7.51 3.27 -8.97
N GLU A 22 6.67 3.58 -9.95
CA GLU A 22 7.12 4.06 -11.26
C GLU A 22 7.84 5.41 -11.17
N ARG A 23 7.35 6.30 -10.28
CA ARG A 23 7.93 7.62 -10.13
C ARG A 23 9.04 7.68 -9.12
N GLN A 24 9.38 6.55 -8.54
CA GLN A 24 10.47 6.43 -7.56
C GLN A 24 10.37 7.46 -6.43
N PHE A 25 9.18 7.61 -5.87
CA PHE A 25 8.99 8.48 -4.72
C PHE A 25 9.85 7.99 -3.54
N PRO A 26 10.44 8.90 -2.78
CA PRO A 26 11.28 8.53 -1.64
C PRO A 26 10.44 8.08 -0.44
N VAL A 27 9.84 6.90 -0.56
CA VAL A 27 8.99 6.35 0.49
C VAL A 27 9.88 5.72 1.57
N THR A 28 9.84 6.28 2.77
CA THR A 28 10.58 5.76 3.91
C THR A 28 9.78 4.67 4.61
N ASN A 29 8.50 4.98 4.90
CA ASN A 29 7.59 4.03 5.52
C ASN A 29 6.28 4.02 4.75
N LEU A 30 5.73 2.83 4.56
CA LEU A 30 4.45 2.66 3.88
C LEU A 30 3.55 1.81 4.78
N ARG A 31 2.34 2.28 5.01
CA ARG A 31 1.32 1.51 5.72
C ARG A 31 0.08 1.42 4.85
N LEU A 32 -0.49 0.23 4.80
CA LEU A 32 -1.67 -0.04 4.00
C LEU A 32 -2.82 -0.36 4.95
N PHE A 33 -3.97 0.26 4.72
CA PHE A 33 -5.16 0.06 5.52
C PHE A 33 -6.33 -0.37 4.65
N GLY A 34 -7.16 -1.23 5.17
CA GLY A 34 -8.34 -1.67 4.46
C GLY A 34 -9.42 -2.18 5.41
N SER A 35 -10.52 -2.65 4.82
CA SER A 35 -11.64 -3.22 5.58
C SER A 35 -11.28 -4.62 6.10
N VAL A 36 -12.21 -5.21 6.85
CA VAL A 36 -12.08 -6.57 7.34
C VAL A 36 -11.76 -7.57 6.22
N ARG A 37 -12.33 -7.36 5.04
CA ARG A 37 -12.08 -8.23 3.88
C ARG A 37 -10.67 -8.16 3.39
N SER A 38 -10.04 -7.02 3.52
CA SER A 38 -8.70 -6.75 2.96
C SER A 38 -7.59 -6.95 3.98
N ALA A 39 -7.90 -6.81 5.26
CA ALA A 39 -6.90 -6.94 6.32
C ALA A 39 -6.22 -8.30 6.25
N GLY A 40 -4.90 -8.30 6.36
CA GLY A 40 -4.10 -9.52 6.27
C GLY A 40 -3.59 -9.82 4.86
N THR A 41 -4.11 -9.14 3.84
CA THR A 41 -3.62 -9.30 2.47
C THR A 41 -2.24 -8.66 2.37
N THR A 42 -1.33 -9.34 1.67
CA THR A 42 0.05 -8.87 1.52
C THR A 42 0.29 -8.39 0.09
N TYR A 43 0.94 -7.23 -0.02
CA TYR A 43 1.34 -6.68 -1.30
C TYR A 43 2.83 -6.40 -1.29
N THR A 44 3.46 -6.55 -2.45
CA THR A 44 4.88 -6.25 -2.61
C THR A 44 5.03 -4.85 -3.22
N PHE A 45 5.86 -4.02 -2.58
CA PHE A 45 6.15 -2.69 -3.07
C PHE A 45 7.66 -2.45 -2.95
N CYS A 46 8.30 -2.18 -4.08
CA CYS A 46 9.75 -1.94 -4.14
C CYS A 46 10.58 -3.02 -3.43
N GLY A 47 10.19 -4.28 -3.64
CA GLY A 47 10.93 -5.41 -3.08
C GLY A 47 10.61 -5.76 -1.63
N LYS A 48 9.74 -5.00 -0.98
CA LYS A 48 9.32 -5.27 0.40
C LYS A 48 7.87 -5.67 0.44
N LYS A 49 7.52 -6.55 1.37
CA LYS A 49 6.14 -6.98 1.58
C LYS A 49 5.48 -6.12 2.64
N TYR A 50 4.27 -5.69 2.35
CA TYR A 50 3.45 -4.90 3.27
C TYR A 50 2.11 -5.59 3.46
N THR A 51 1.69 -5.70 4.71
CA THR A 51 0.41 -6.32 5.05
C THR A 51 -0.63 -5.25 5.29
N VAL A 52 -1.81 -5.42 4.69
CA VAL A 52 -2.92 -4.50 4.89
C VAL A 52 -3.41 -4.64 6.33
N GLU A 53 -3.48 -3.51 7.03
CA GLU A 53 -3.96 -3.43 8.39
C GLU A 53 -5.44 -3.08 8.42
N LEU A 54 -6.13 -3.51 9.45
CA LEU A 54 -7.53 -3.16 9.64
C LEU A 54 -7.63 -1.69 10.02
N LEU A 55 -8.45 -0.98 9.29
CA LEU A 55 -8.68 0.44 9.56
C LEU A 55 -9.66 0.61 10.71
#